data_de47594c9d9c81fe015f0be179bfc189
#
_entry.id   de47594c9d9c81fe015f0be179bfc189
#
_cell.length_a   1.000
_cell.length_b   1.000
_cell.length_c   1.000
_cell.angle_alpha   90.00
_cell.angle_beta   90.00
_cell.angle_gamma   90.00
#
_symmetry.space_group_name_H-M   'P 1'
#
loop_
_entity.id
_entity.type
_entity.pdbx_description
1 polymer ?
#
loop_
_entity_poly.entity_id
_entity_poly.type
_entity_poly.pdbx_seq_one_letter_code
_entity_poly.pdbx_strand_id
1 'polypeptide(L)'
;MEALIDYVKDMDLDSMQILAPMYKGVAGIDEINRQMQVLFNPKSPQKNQMKVGTTIFRENDKVMLLKNLPDDDVYNGDIGTILEIDTKRNVISVDFTNNVVDFSTDFLYYLKHAWCISVHKSQGNEYQTVFCIVDVNAKNMLEKRLLYTAISRAKKQLFIIGNKQLFETQVKLKQKRVRQTALREMIETVAKYRL
;
A
#
# COMPACT_ATOMS: atom_id res chain seq x y z
N MET A 1 -8.76 -15.11 3.77
CA MET A 1 -9.18 -14.26 2.65
C MET A 1 -10.69 -14.04 2.64
N GLU A 2 -11.50 -15.10 2.74
CA GLU A 2 -12.97 -15.00 2.81
C GLU A 2 -13.46 -14.01 3.87
N ALA A 3 -12.95 -14.09 5.10
CA ALA A 3 -13.31 -13.14 6.15
C ALA A 3 -13.03 -11.67 5.79
N LEU A 4 -11.94 -11.37 5.06
CA LEU A 4 -11.67 -10.02 4.59
C LEU A 4 -12.74 -9.58 3.58
N ILE A 5 -13.04 -10.44 2.60
CA ILE A 5 -14.04 -10.17 1.56
C ILE A 5 -15.41 -9.88 2.19
N ASP A 6 -15.82 -10.69 3.16
CA ASP A 6 -17.11 -10.50 3.84
C ASP A 6 -17.22 -9.17 4.57
N TYR A 7 -16.12 -8.66 5.12
CA TYR A 7 -16.13 -7.36 5.79
C TYR A 7 -16.10 -6.18 4.81
N VAL A 8 -15.35 -6.29 3.70
CA VAL A 8 -15.12 -5.15 2.81
C VAL A 8 -16.17 -4.98 1.73
N LYS A 9 -16.91 -6.03 1.35
CA LYS A 9 -17.85 -6.03 0.20
C LYS A 9 -18.92 -4.94 0.24
N ASP A 10 -19.33 -4.53 1.44
CA ASP A 10 -20.39 -3.54 1.66
C ASP A 10 -19.83 -2.17 2.12
N MET A 11 -18.49 -2.00 2.07
CA MET A 11 -17.83 -0.78 2.53
C MET A 11 -17.58 0.21 1.40
N ASP A 12 -17.58 1.48 1.74
CA ASP A 12 -17.12 2.54 0.87
C ASP A 12 -15.58 2.48 0.71
N LEU A 13 -15.14 2.32 -0.55
CA LEU A 13 -13.73 2.16 -0.93
C LEU A 13 -12.86 3.37 -0.64
N ASP A 14 -13.45 4.57 -0.67
CA ASP A 14 -12.70 5.81 -0.44
C ASP A 14 -12.45 6.05 1.05
N SER A 15 -13.29 5.48 1.89
CA SER A 15 -13.17 5.60 3.34
C SER A 15 -12.30 4.53 3.99
N MET A 16 -11.92 3.47 3.26
CA MET A 16 -11.17 2.34 3.81
C MET A 16 -9.81 2.11 3.14
N GLN A 17 -8.91 1.46 3.87
CA GLN A 17 -7.63 0.99 3.35
C GLN A 17 -7.23 -0.36 3.95
N ILE A 18 -6.81 -1.29 3.09
CA ILE A 18 -6.21 -2.55 3.51
C ILE A 18 -4.70 -2.36 3.59
N LEU A 19 -4.11 -2.74 4.72
CA LEU A 19 -2.67 -2.68 4.97
C LEU A 19 -2.12 -4.09 5.18
N ALA A 20 -1.11 -4.47 4.40
CA ALA A 20 -0.44 -5.75 4.56
C ALA A 20 1.08 -5.58 4.69
N PRO A 21 1.77 -6.49 5.42
CA PRO A 21 3.19 -6.37 5.68
C PRO A 21 4.08 -6.84 4.52
N MET A 22 3.56 -7.68 3.60
CA MET A 22 4.34 -8.34 2.55
C MET A 22 3.63 -8.30 1.19
N TYR A 23 4.41 -8.37 0.11
CA TYR A 23 3.89 -8.32 -1.26
C TYR A 23 3.38 -9.68 -1.73
N LYS A 24 4.13 -10.75 -1.50
CA LYS A 24 3.86 -12.10 -2.02
C LYS A 24 3.09 -12.98 -1.02
N GLY A 25 2.47 -14.04 -1.53
CA GLY A 25 1.72 -15.03 -0.73
C GLY A 25 0.21 -14.80 -0.76
N VAL A 26 -0.54 -15.74 -0.18
CA VAL A 26 -2.01 -15.77 -0.20
C VAL A 26 -2.63 -14.53 0.48
N ALA A 27 -1.98 -14.02 1.52
CA ALA A 27 -2.36 -12.79 2.22
C ALA A 27 -1.41 -11.63 1.90
N GLY A 28 -0.72 -11.68 0.75
CA GLY A 28 0.17 -10.63 0.27
C GLY A 28 -0.59 -9.55 -0.49
N ILE A 29 0.04 -8.38 -0.59
CA ILE A 29 -0.52 -7.19 -1.26
C ILE A 29 -0.96 -7.50 -2.68
N ASP A 30 -0.15 -8.23 -3.45
CA ASP A 30 -0.43 -8.51 -4.85
C ASP A 30 -1.70 -9.37 -5.00
N GLU A 31 -1.84 -10.42 -4.19
CA GLU A 31 -3.01 -11.30 -4.23
C GLU A 31 -4.27 -10.62 -3.69
N ILE A 32 -4.15 -9.85 -2.61
CA ILE A 32 -5.28 -9.06 -2.08
C ILE A 32 -5.77 -8.08 -3.14
N ASN A 33 -4.87 -7.32 -3.78
CA ASN A 33 -5.24 -6.38 -4.84
C ASN A 33 -5.95 -7.08 -6.01
N ARG A 34 -5.47 -8.26 -6.41
CA ARG A 34 -6.12 -9.06 -7.47
C ARG A 34 -7.55 -9.44 -7.09
N GLN A 35 -7.79 -9.85 -5.84
CA GLN A 35 -9.12 -10.21 -5.36
C GLN A 35 -10.03 -9.00 -5.18
N MET A 36 -9.49 -7.90 -4.69
CA MET A 36 -10.24 -6.65 -4.57
C MET A 36 -10.64 -6.11 -5.95
N GLN A 37 -9.78 -6.22 -6.96
CA GLN A 37 -10.15 -5.86 -8.33
C GLN A 37 -11.32 -6.71 -8.85
N VAL A 38 -11.32 -8.01 -8.58
CA VAL A 38 -12.43 -8.90 -8.99
C VAL A 38 -13.73 -8.54 -8.25
N LEU A 39 -13.64 -8.17 -6.99
CA LEU A 39 -14.78 -7.84 -6.15
C LEU A 39 -15.39 -6.48 -6.51
N PHE A 40 -14.56 -5.44 -6.58
CA PHE A 40 -15.02 -4.05 -6.70
C PHE A 40 -15.02 -3.53 -8.13
N ASN A 41 -14.16 -4.08 -8.98
CA ASN A 41 -14.04 -3.69 -10.39
C ASN A 41 -13.93 -4.93 -11.29
N PRO A 42 -14.99 -5.77 -11.38
CA PRO A 42 -14.99 -6.95 -12.22
C PRO A 42 -14.85 -6.58 -13.70
N LYS A 43 -14.33 -7.54 -14.48
CA LYS A 43 -14.24 -7.39 -15.94
C LYS A 43 -15.62 -7.13 -16.54
N SER A 44 -15.72 -6.12 -17.40
CA SER A 44 -16.94 -5.74 -18.11
C SER A 44 -16.64 -5.38 -19.57
N PRO A 45 -17.53 -5.68 -20.51
CA PRO A 45 -17.40 -5.26 -21.92
C PRO A 45 -17.38 -3.73 -22.10
N GLN A 46 -17.92 -2.98 -21.13
CA GLN A 46 -17.97 -1.52 -21.15
C GLN A 46 -16.70 -0.84 -20.63
N LYS A 47 -15.74 -1.61 -20.11
CA LYS A 47 -14.49 -1.08 -19.54
C LYS A 47 -13.30 -1.55 -20.36
N ASN A 48 -12.46 -0.61 -20.74
CA ASN A 48 -11.17 -0.94 -21.30
C ASN A 48 -10.24 -1.51 -20.24
N GLN A 49 -9.36 -2.39 -20.66
CA GLN A 49 -8.29 -2.94 -19.82
C GLN A 49 -6.98 -2.99 -20.57
N MET A 50 -5.88 -2.84 -19.83
CA MET A 50 -4.53 -2.92 -20.38
C MET A 50 -3.65 -3.79 -19.49
N LYS A 51 -2.85 -4.66 -20.12
CA LYS A 51 -1.86 -5.49 -19.42
C LYS A 51 -0.50 -4.77 -19.42
N VAL A 52 0.03 -4.53 -18.23
CA VAL A 52 1.37 -3.94 -18.03
C VAL A 52 2.19 -4.91 -17.19
N GLY A 53 3.16 -5.58 -17.82
CA GLY A 53 3.88 -6.68 -17.17
C GLY A 53 2.94 -7.82 -16.77
N THR A 54 2.84 -8.10 -15.48
CA THR A 54 1.92 -9.13 -14.91
C THR A 54 0.60 -8.56 -14.42
N THR A 55 0.46 -7.23 -14.38
CA THR A 55 -0.72 -6.54 -13.86
C THR A 55 -1.70 -6.23 -14.99
N ILE A 56 -2.99 -6.44 -14.74
CA ILE A 56 -4.06 -6.01 -15.66
C ILE A 56 -4.77 -4.84 -15.00
N PHE A 57 -4.64 -3.66 -15.58
CA PHE A 57 -5.39 -2.47 -15.17
C PHE A 57 -6.71 -2.38 -15.91
N ARG A 58 -7.73 -1.83 -15.26
CA ARG A 58 -9.07 -1.54 -15.81
C ARG A 58 -9.47 -0.13 -15.45
N GLU A 59 -10.31 0.47 -16.27
CA GLU A 59 -11.00 1.70 -15.90
C GLU A 59 -11.73 1.54 -14.57
N ASN A 60 -11.64 2.55 -13.71
CA ASN A 60 -12.09 2.58 -12.31
C ASN A 60 -11.24 1.76 -11.33
N ASP A 61 -10.04 1.30 -11.70
CA ASP A 61 -9.12 0.71 -10.73
C ASP A 61 -8.55 1.79 -9.80
N LYS A 62 -8.48 1.46 -8.50
CA LYS A 62 -7.75 2.25 -7.51
C LYS A 62 -6.27 1.96 -7.63
N VAL A 63 -5.47 2.98 -7.89
CA VAL A 63 -4.03 2.86 -8.12
C VAL A 63 -3.22 3.82 -7.27
N MET A 64 -1.93 3.51 -7.12
CA MET A 64 -0.93 4.35 -6.44
C MET A 64 0.24 4.61 -7.38
N LEU A 65 0.74 5.83 -7.37
CA LEU A 65 1.98 6.20 -8.04
C LEU A 65 3.19 5.83 -7.20
N LEU A 66 4.22 5.26 -7.84
CA LEU A 66 5.49 4.86 -7.20
C LEU A 66 6.68 5.75 -7.55
N LYS A 67 6.43 6.90 -8.19
CA LYS A 67 7.45 7.86 -8.62
C LYS A 67 6.95 9.28 -8.38
N ASN A 68 7.87 10.21 -8.10
CA ASN A 68 7.51 11.62 -8.04
C ASN A 68 7.44 12.19 -9.46
N LEU A 69 6.39 12.94 -9.76
CA LEU A 69 6.14 13.70 -10.98
C LEU A 69 5.86 15.15 -10.58
N PRO A 70 6.92 15.92 -10.25
CA PRO A 70 6.76 17.28 -9.72
C PRO A 70 6.10 18.25 -10.72
N ASP A 71 6.30 18.01 -12.02
CA ASP A 71 5.70 18.83 -13.08
C ASP A 71 4.17 18.67 -13.16
N ASP A 72 3.67 17.50 -12.72
CA ASP A 72 2.24 17.18 -12.65
C ASP A 72 1.65 17.40 -11.23
N ASP A 73 2.48 17.82 -10.26
CA ASP A 73 2.13 17.94 -8.84
C ASP A 73 1.56 16.65 -8.24
N VAL A 74 2.12 15.49 -8.64
CA VAL A 74 1.76 14.16 -8.14
C VAL A 74 3.01 13.44 -7.63
N TYR A 75 2.90 12.81 -6.47
CA TYR A 75 4.05 12.29 -5.75
C TYR A 75 3.94 10.79 -5.47
N ASN A 76 5.09 10.19 -5.14
CA ASN A 76 5.18 8.78 -4.77
C ASN A 76 4.34 8.48 -3.51
N GLY A 77 3.33 7.66 -3.66
CA GLY A 77 2.37 7.30 -2.61
C GLY A 77 0.99 7.89 -2.82
N ASP A 78 0.83 8.82 -3.77
CA ASP A 78 -0.48 9.36 -4.10
C ASP A 78 -1.36 8.28 -4.71
N ILE A 79 -2.61 8.28 -4.28
CA ILE A 79 -3.63 7.32 -4.71
C ILE A 79 -4.59 8.04 -5.65
N GLY A 80 -4.92 7.40 -6.75
CA GLY A 80 -5.86 7.88 -7.75
C GLY A 80 -6.73 6.76 -8.29
N THR A 81 -7.64 7.15 -9.20
CA THR A 81 -8.54 6.25 -9.90
C THR A 81 -8.30 6.33 -11.41
N ILE A 82 -8.23 5.19 -12.08
CA ILE A 82 -8.09 5.15 -13.53
C ILE A 82 -9.39 5.64 -14.16
N LEU A 83 -9.33 6.75 -14.91
CA LEU A 83 -10.46 7.32 -15.61
C LEU A 83 -10.67 6.64 -16.96
N GLU A 84 -9.61 6.52 -17.75
CA GLU A 84 -9.64 6.03 -19.12
C GLU A 84 -8.41 5.21 -19.47
N ILE A 85 -8.59 4.23 -20.33
CA ILE A 85 -7.52 3.42 -20.92
C ILE A 85 -7.61 3.47 -22.43
N ASP A 86 -6.71 4.21 -23.07
CA ASP A 86 -6.55 4.18 -24.53
C ASP A 86 -5.59 3.05 -24.93
N THR A 87 -6.18 1.94 -25.35
CA THR A 87 -5.41 0.75 -25.77
C THR A 87 -4.68 0.93 -27.09
N LYS A 88 -5.07 1.91 -27.94
CA LYS A 88 -4.41 2.21 -29.21
C LYS A 88 -3.14 3.02 -28.99
N ARG A 89 -3.20 3.99 -28.08
CA ARG A 89 -2.07 4.86 -27.74
C ARG A 89 -1.21 4.30 -26.62
N ASN A 90 -1.63 3.22 -25.96
CA ASN A 90 -1.02 2.66 -24.74
C ASN A 90 -0.90 3.72 -23.61
N VAL A 91 -1.99 4.44 -23.35
CA VAL A 91 -2.07 5.47 -22.33
C VAL A 91 -3.11 5.08 -21.28
N ILE A 92 -2.80 5.32 -20.02
CA ILE A 92 -3.72 5.23 -18.87
C ILE A 92 -3.83 6.61 -18.25
N SER A 93 -5.02 7.19 -18.23
CA SER A 93 -5.33 8.46 -17.55
C SER A 93 -5.79 8.20 -16.13
N VAL A 94 -5.13 8.81 -15.15
CA VAL A 94 -5.41 8.63 -13.71
C VAL A 94 -5.77 9.97 -13.08
N ASP A 95 -6.88 9.99 -12.35
CA ASP A 95 -7.29 11.11 -11.50
C ASP A 95 -6.72 10.93 -10.09
N PHE A 96 -5.85 11.85 -9.69
CA PHE A 96 -5.26 11.95 -8.34
C PHE A 96 -5.96 13.02 -7.47
N THR A 97 -7.24 13.26 -7.69
CA THR A 97 -8.07 14.24 -6.95
C THR A 97 -7.80 15.70 -7.35
N ASN A 98 -6.55 16.09 -7.49
CA ASN A 98 -6.17 17.46 -7.85
C ASN A 98 -5.80 17.58 -9.33
N ASN A 99 -5.23 16.53 -9.91
CA ASN A 99 -4.73 16.52 -11.27
C ASN A 99 -5.02 15.19 -11.96
N VAL A 100 -5.36 15.26 -13.24
CA VAL A 100 -5.44 14.10 -14.12
C VAL A 100 -4.11 13.98 -14.87
N VAL A 101 -3.48 12.81 -14.78
CA VAL A 101 -2.18 12.55 -15.40
C VAL A 101 -2.27 11.38 -16.35
N ASP A 102 -1.68 11.56 -17.54
CA ASP A 102 -1.59 10.54 -18.58
C ASP A 102 -0.28 9.77 -18.48
N PHE A 103 -0.38 8.47 -18.25
CA PHE A 103 0.76 7.56 -18.17
C PHE A 103 0.93 6.82 -19.49
N SER A 104 2.02 7.10 -20.20
CA SER A 104 2.45 6.35 -21.39
C SER A 104 3.37 5.19 -21.01
N THR A 105 3.77 4.38 -22.00
CA THR A 105 4.47 3.10 -21.88
C THR A 105 5.57 3.05 -20.83
N ASP A 106 6.43 4.07 -20.78
CA ASP A 106 7.60 4.08 -19.86
C ASP A 106 7.22 4.37 -18.40
N PHE A 107 6.08 5.03 -18.18
CA PHE A 107 5.61 5.41 -16.85
C PHE A 107 4.57 4.45 -16.26
N LEU A 108 3.97 3.58 -17.07
CA LEU A 108 2.96 2.61 -16.63
C LEU A 108 3.48 1.65 -15.53
N TYR A 109 4.78 1.36 -15.52
CA TYR A 109 5.38 0.49 -14.49
C TYR A 109 5.43 1.12 -13.10
N TYR A 110 5.23 2.43 -13.00
CA TYR A 110 5.15 3.14 -11.73
C TYR A 110 3.74 3.16 -11.13
N LEU A 111 2.74 2.63 -11.84
CA LEU A 111 1.40 2.42 -11.30
C LEU A 111 1.28 1.03 -10.65
N LYS A 112 0.62 0.96 -9.52
CA LYS A 112 0.25 -0.28 -8.83
C LYS A 112 -1.19 -0.17 -8.31
N HIS A 113 -1.90 -1.29 -8.21
CA HIS A 113 -3.18 -1.31 -7.51
C HIS A 113 -3.01 -0.87 -6.06
N ALA A 114 -4.01 -0.20 -5.51
CA ALA A 114 -3.96 0.44 -4.20
C ALA A 114 -5.14 0.12 -3.27
N TRP A 115 -5.94 -0.90 -3.52
CA TRP A 115 -6.90 -1.40 -2.54
C TRP A 115 -6.20 -1.95 -1.30
N CYS A 116 -5.06 -2.62 -1.51
CA CYS A 116 -4.15 -3.04 -0.46
C CYS A 116 -2.77 -2.45 -0.72
N ILE A 117 -2.18 -1.81 0.30
CA ILE A 117 -0.84 -1.22 0.23
C ILE A 117 0.02 -1.70 1.39
N SER A 118 1.33 -1.50 1.30
CA SER A 118 2.21 -1.79 2.43
C SER A 118 2.02 -0.78 3.56
N VAL A 119 2.24 -1.21 4.80
CA VAL A 119 2.18 -0.31 5.97
C VAL A 119 3.14 0.87 5.81
N HIS A 120 4.30 0.69 5.17
CA HIS A 120 5.23 1.79 4.92
C HIS A 120 4.66 2.85 3.96
N LYS A 121 3.91 2.42 2.94
CA LYS A 121 3.27 3.33 1.99
C LYS A 121 2.06 4.08 2.56
N SER A 122 1.51 3.63 3.67
CA SER A 122 0.43 4.33 4.37
C SER A 122 0.93 5.45 5.30
N GLN A 123 2.25 5.62 5.46
CA GLN A 123 2.81 6.68 6.30
C GLN A 123 2.45 8.05 5.75
N GLY A 124 1.99 8.94 6.62
CA GLY A 124 1.50 10.27 6.26
C GLY A 124 0.00 10.32 5.98
N ASN A 125 -0.62 9.20 5.60
CA ASN A 125 -2.05 9.13 5.31
C ASN A 125 -2.85 8.59 6.50
N GLU A 126 -4.14 8.93 6.56
CA GLU A 126 -5.09 8.42 7.55
C GLU A 126 -6.41 8.04 6.84
N TYR A 127 -7.05 6.98 7.33
CA TYR A 127 -8.26 6.42 6.75
C TYR A 127 -9.35 6.29 7.81
N GLN A 128 -10.62 6.40 7.44
CA GLN A 128 -11.73 6.21 8.37
C GLN A 128 -11.71 4.79 8.94
N THR A 129 -11.49 3.80 8.06
CA THR A 129 -11.42 2.38 8.41
C THR A 129 -10.13 1.75 7.87
N VAL A 130 -9.42 1.02 8.72
CA VAL A 130 -8.21 0.28 8.35
C VAL A 130 -8.41 -1.21 8.59
N PHE A 131 -8.05 -2.02 7.59
CA PHE A 131 -7.91 -3.47 7.71
C PHE A 131 -6.43 -3.81 7.76
N CYS A 132 -5.93 -4.27 8.89
CA CYS A 132 -4.53 -4.67 9.06
C CYS A 132 -4.40 -6.19 8.97
N ILE A 133 -3.64 -6.67 7.99
CA ILE A 133 -3.42 -8.10 7.74
C ILE A 133 -2.28 -8.60 8.63
N VAL A 134 -2.55 -9.69 9.36
CA VAL A 134 -1.59 -10.36 10.26
C VAL A 134 -1.42 -11.81 9.82
N ASP A 135 -0.46 -12.06 8.92
CA ASP A 135 -0.15 -13.38 8.38
C ASP A 135 1.07 -13.99 9.08
N VAL A 136 1.00 -15.29 9.39
CA VAL A 136 2.10 -16.06 10.00
C VAL A 136 3.36 -16.06 9.15
N ASN A 137 3.23 -16.03 7.83
CA ASN A 137 4.36 -15.98 6.91
C ASN A 137 5.10 -14.64 6.95
N ALA A 138 4.44 -13.59 7.46
CA ALA A 138 5.02 -12.27 7.64
C ALA A 138 5.55 -12.03 9.07
N LYS A 139 5.64 -13.05 9.92
CA LYS A 139 6.03 -12.93 11.34
C LYS A 139 7.26 -12.05 11.57
N ASN A 140 8.29 -12.22 10.74
CA ASN A 140 9.54 -11.47 10.87
C ASN A 140 9.42 -9.98 10.47
N MET A 141 8.38 -9.62 9.73
CA MET A 141 8.10 -8.25 9.30
C MET A 141 7.11 -7.54 10.26
N LEU A 142 6.31 -8.30 11.00
CA LEU A 142 5.30 -7.79 11.92
C LEU A 142 5.92 -7.31 13.24
N GLU A 143 6.89 -6.40 13.14
CA GLU A 143 7.46 -5.78 14.33
C GLU A 143 6.46 -4.83 15.01
N LYS A 144 6.59 -4.65 16.32
CA LYS A 144 5.74 -3.73 17.12
C LYS A 144 5.61 -2.34 16.47
N ARG A 145 6.70 -1.82 15.89
CA ARG A 145 6.70 -0.50 15.22
C ARG A 145 5.83 -0.49 13.98
N LEU A 146 5.87 -1.58 13.18
CA LEU A 146 5.04 -1.72 12.00
C LEU A 146 3.57 -1.79 12.39
N LEU A 147 3.23 -2.62 13.39
CA LEU A 147 1.86 -2.72 13.90
C LEU A 147 1.37 -1.38 14.44
N TYR A 148 2.20 -0.66 15.21
CA TYR A 148 1.85 0.69 15.68
C TYR A 148 1.56 1.64 14.52
N THR A 149 2.40 1.64 13.48
CA THR A 149 2.19 2.46 12.28
C THR A 149 0.86 2.11 11.61
N ALA A 150 0.56 0.82 11.41
CA ALA A 150 -0.70 0.39 10.80
C ALA A 150 -1.93 0.82 11.63
N ILE A 151 -1.88 0.60 12.96
CA ILE A 151 -2.96 0.95 13.89
C ILE A 151 -3.22 2.46 13.89
N SER A 152 -2.15 3.26 13.91
CA SER A 152 -2.26 4.72 13.93
C SER A 152 -2.78 5.34 12.62
N ARG A 153 -3.00 4.55 11.56
CA ARG A 153 -3.64 5.02 10.31
C ARG A 153 -5.17 5.06 10.40
N ALA A 154 -5.78 4.38 11.36
CA ALA A 154 -7.22 4.32 11.51
C ALA A 154 -7.75 5.53 12.32
N LYS A 155 -8.69 6.28 11.73
CA LYS A 155 -9.40 7.39 12.39
C LYS A 155 -10.56 6.91 13.25
N LYS A 156 -11.36 5.96 12.76
CA LYS A 156 -12.58 5.50 13.45
C LYS A 156 -12.57 4.00 13.75
N GLN A 157 -12.22 3.18 12.77
CA GLN A 157 -12.33 1.73 12.89
C GLN A 157 -11.06 1.03 12.46
N LEU A 158 -10.67 0.03 13.25
CA LEU A 158 -9.53 -0.84 12.95
C LEU A 158 -9.97 -2.29 13.03
N PHE A 159 -9.76 -3.03 11.95
CA PHE A 159 -9.96 -4.46 11.90
C PHE A 159 -8.61 -5.16 11.78
N ILE A 160 -8.35 -6.13 12.65
CA ILE A 160 -7.17 -6.99 12.57
C ILE A 160 -7.62 -8.32 11.96
N ILE A 161 -7.14 -8.61 10.76
CA ILE A 161 -7.52 -9.81 10.01
C ILE A 161 -6.35 -10.79 9.99
N GLY A 162 -6.55 -11.99 10.50
CA GLY A 162 -5.54 -13.06 10.47
C GLY A 162 -5.27 -13.68 11.82
N ASN A 163 -3.99 -13.94 12.15
CA ASN A 163 -3.62 -14.70 13.34
C ASN A 163 -3.58 -13.85 14.62
N LYS A 164 -4.59 -14.01 15.46
CA LYS A 164 -4.74 -13.30 16.75
C LYS A 164 -3.55 -13.54 17.69
N GLN A 165 -3.12 -14.80 17.85
CA GLN A 165 -2.01 -15.12 18.77
C GLN A 165 -0.69 -14.47 18.32
N LEU A 166 -0.45 -14.45 17.00
CA LEU A 166 0.71 -13.76 16.45
C LEU A 166 0.65 -12.27 16.74
N PHE A 167 -0.50 -11.61 16.51
CA PHE A 167 -0.68 -10.20 16.81
C PHE A 167 -0.38 -9.89 18.27
N GLU A 168 -1.01 -10.61 19.21
CA GLU A 168 -0.81 -10.44 20.65
C GLU A 168 0.65 -10.66 21.08
N THR A 169 1.31 -11.67 20.49
CA THR A 169 2.72 -11.95 20.75
C THR A 169 3.62 -10.79 20.28
N GLN A 170 3.42 -10.33 19.05
CA GLN A 170 4.25 -9.28 18.46
C GLN A 170 4.09 -7.93 19.17
N VAL A 171 2.88 -7.61 19.63
CA VAL A 171 2.62 -6.38 20.41
C VAL A 171 3.34 -6.42 21.78
N LYS A 172 3.42 -7.60 22.40
CA LYS A 172 4.05 -7.79 23.73
C LYS A 172 5.57 -7.89 23.66
N LEU A 173 6.15 -8.23 22.50
CA LEU A 173 7.59 -8.38 22.33
C LEU A 173 8.31 -7.06 22.65
N LYS A 174 9.23 -7.11 23.62
CA LYS A 174 10.18 -6.00 23.87
C LYS A 174 11.27 -6.08 22.80
N GLN A 175 11.23 -5.17 21.83
CA GLN A 175 12.28 -5.10 20.80
C GLN A 175 13.59 -4.61 21.43
N LYS A 176 14.56 -5.50 21.56
CA LYS A 176 15.95 -5.17 21.88
C LYS A 176 16.77 -5.00 20.59
N ARG A 177 16.35 -4.17 19.66
CA ARG A 177 17.27 -3.75 18.59
C ARG A 177 18.06 -2.55 19.06
N VAL A 178 19.23 -2.80 19.63
CA VAL A 178 20.28 -1.78 19.77
C VAL A 178 20.79 -1.51 18.36
N ARG A 179 20.58 -0.31 17.85
CA ARG A 179 21.20 0.11 16.60
C ARG A 179 22.72 0.15 16.84
N GLN A 180 23.45 -0.75 16.21
CA GLN A 180 24.92 -0.65 16.13
C GLN A 180 25.24 0.38 15.05
N THR A 181 25.62 1.57 15.45
CA THR A 181 26.09 2.62 14.54
C THR A 181 27.44 3.11 15.05
N ALA A 182 28.38 3.38 14.16
CA ALA A 182 29.66 4.00 14.48
C ALA A 182 29.54 5.52 14.80
N LEU A 183 28.30 6.07 14.82
CA LEU A 183 28.08 7.51 15.00
C LEU A 183 28.71 8.05 16.29
N ARG A 184 28.57 7.32 17.40
CA ARG A 184 29.16 7.72 18.68
C ARG A 184 30.69 7.79 18.60
N GLU A 185 31.32 6.76 18.05
CA GLU A 185 32.78 6.70 17.87
C GLU A 185 33.26 7.80 16.93
N MET A 186 32.51 8.07 15.85
CA MET A 186 32.84 9.18 14.94
C MET A 186 32.73 10.54 15.63
N ILE A 187 31.70 10.79 16.42
CA ILE A 187 31.56 12.05 17.17
C ILE A 187 32.67 12.21 18.17
N GLU A 188 33.03 11.18 18.93
CA GLU A 188 34.12 11.19 19.91
C GLU A 188 35.47 11.43 19.22
N THR A 189 35.66 10.87 18.02
CA THR A 189 36.87 11.09 17.21
C THR A 189 36.96 12.54 16.73
N VAL A 190 35.91 13.07 16.13
CA VAL A 190 35.88 14.45 15.63
C VAL A 190 36.05 15.46 16.77
N ALA A 191 35.48 15.20 17.96
CA ALA A 191 35.63 16.06 19.12
C ALA A 191 37.10 16.13 19.63
N LYS A 192 37.86 15.04 19.52
CA LYS A 192 39.27 15.00 19.89
C LYS A 192 40.19 15.80 18.94
N TYR A 193 39.78 15.98 17.68
CA TYR A 193 40.58 16.71 16.68
C TYR A 193 40.17 18.20 16.56
N ARG A 194 39.18 18.67 17.33
CA ARG A 194 38.73 20.07 17.37
C ARG A 194 39.25 20.85 18.58
N LEU A 195 40.18 20.29 19.37
CA LEU A 195 40.97 20.92 20.39
C LEU A 195 42.44 21.00 19.89
#